data_34d4ebb0d86116dbc4fac7ac98806e6a
#
_entry.id   34d4ebb0d86116dbc4fac7ac98806e6a
#
_cell.length_a   1.000
_cell.length_b   1.000
_cell.length_c   1.000
_cell.angle_alpha   90.00
_cell.angle_beta   90.00
_cell.angle_gamma   90.00
#
_symmetry.space_group_name_H-M   'P 1'
#
loop_
_entity.id
_entity.type
_entity.pdbx_description
1 polymer ?
#
loop_
_entity_poly.entity_id
_entity_poly.type
_entity_poly.pdbx_seq_one_letter_code
_entity_poly.pdbx_strand_id
1 'polypeptide(L)'
;TSTNYINPMDLNLDYSDDESPLSLKSDFILSLCELIVGGKEGLQPVQKTIIDRCVRLVYNEYLNDPKPENMPILEDLYNLLREQEEKEAQYIATALEIYVTGSLNVFNHQSNVDIDNRIVCYDIKELGKQLKKIGMLVVQDQVWNRVTINRAAHKSTRYYIDEMHLLLKEEQTAAYTVEIWKRFRKWGGIPTG
;
A
#
# COMPACT_ATOMS: atom_id res chain seq x y z
N THR A 1 -9.41 18.00 -10.60
CA THR A 1 -9.44 17.19 -9.37
C THR A 1 -10.00 15.82 -9.72
N SER A 2 -9.20 14.76 -9.53
CA SER A 2 -9.67 13.39 -9.72
C SER A 2 -10.80 13.11 -8.73
N THR A 3 -11.87 12.50 -9.21
CA THR A 3 -12.97 11.99 -8.37
C THR A 3 -12.80 10.49 -8.09
N ASN A 4 -11.76 9.87 -8.61
CA ASN A 4 -11.46 8.45 -8.47
C ASN A 4 -10.36 8.27 -7.42
N TYR A 5 -10.68 7.52 -6.38
CA TYR A 5 -9.80 7.28 -5.25
C TYR A 5 -9.48 5.80 -5.11
N ILE A 6 -8.26 5.51 -4.71
CA ILE A 6 -7.79 4.17 -4.34
C ILE A 6 -7.21 4.27 -2.94
N ASN A 7 -7.73 3.46 -2.02
CA ASN A 7 -7.26 3.39 -0.65
C ASN A 7 -6.02 2.48 -0.56
N PRO A 8 -4.86 3.00 -0.18
CA PRO A 8 -3.67 2.16 0.04
C PRO A 8 -3.84 1.17 1.20
N MET A 9 -4.82 1.38 2.06
CA MET A 9 -5.10 0.50 3.19
C MET A 9 -6.04 -0.66 2.82
N ASP A 10 -6.58 -0.73 1.60
CA ASP A 10 -7.44 -1.84 1.18
C ASP A 10 -6.77 -3.20 1.41
N LEU A 11 -7.46 -4.10 2.08
CA LEU A 11 -6.99 -5.44 2.44
C LEU A 11 -7.96 -6.50 1.95
N ASN A 12 -7.46 -7.46 1.17
CA ASN A 12 -8.22 -8.65 0.79
C ASN A 12 -7.91 -9.80 1.74
N LEU A 13 -8.93 -10.33 2.41
CA LEU A 13 -8.82 -11.47 3.33
C LEU A 13 -9.12 -12.82 2.66
N ASP A 14 -9.67 -12.81 1.44
CA ASP A 14 -10.21 -13.99 0.77
C ASP A 14 -9.15 -14.81 0.03
N TYR A 15 -7.94 -14.88 0.54
CA TYR A 15 -6.95 -15.79 0.00
C TYR A 15 -6.30 -16.65 1.09
N SER A 16 -6.19 -17.94 0.80
CA SER A 16 -5.48 -18.88 1.64
C SER A 16 -4.04 -19.01 1.17
N ASP A 17 -3.12 -18.53 1.95
CA ASP A 17 -1.71 -18.89 1.85
C ASP A 17 -1.18 -19.11 3.27
N ASP A 18 -0.02 -19.70 3.39
CA ASP A 18 0.67 -19.90 4.67
C ASP A 18 1.07 -18.57 5.34
N GLU A 19 0.97 -17.45 4.59
CA GLU A 19 1.26 -16.12 5.09
C GLU A 19 0.00 -15.27 5.30
N SER A 20 -0.02 -14.55 6.42
CA SER A 20 -1.09 -13.62 6.76
C SER A 20 -1.18 -12.47 5.76
N PRO A 21 -2.38 -12.16 5.23
CA PRO A 21 -2.62 -10.96 4.41
C PRO A 21 -2.11 -9.67 5.07
N LEU A 22 -2.21 -9.61 6.39
CA LEU A 22 -1.75 -8.46 7.17
C LEU A 22 -0.22 -8.31 7.15
N SER A 23 0.54 -9.42 7.09
CA SER A 23 2.00 -9.36 6.99
C SER A 23 2.45 -8.68 5.69
N LEU A 24 1.85 -9.07 4.56
CA LEU A 24 2.13 -8.43 3.28
C LEU A 24 1.68 -6.97 3.24
N LYS A 25 0.56 -6.66 3.85
CA LYS A 25 0.09 -5.28 3.98
C LYS A 25 1.04 -4.44 4.85
N SER A 26 1.57 -5.02 5.93
CA SER A 26 2.59 -4.36 6.75
C SER A 26 3.84 -4.03 5.93
N ASP A 27 4.34 -4.97 5.13
CA ASP A 27 5.48 -4.74 4.23
C ASP A 27 5.19 -3.63 3.20
N PHE A 28 3.98 -3.60 2.66
CA PHE A 28 3.54 -2.53 1.77
C PHE A 28 3.54 -1.16 2.48
N ILE A 29 2.95 -1.07 3.67
CA ILE A 29 2.88 0.18 4.44
C ILE A 29 4.28 0.64 4.87
N LEU A 30 5.18 -0.29 5.24
CA LEU A 30 6.59 0.03 5.49
C LEU A 30 7.25 0.65 4.26
N SER A 31 7.00 0.12 3.07
CA SER A 31 7.53 0.67 1.82
C SER A 31 6.93 2.03 1.50
N LEU A 32 5.64 2.23 1.75
CA LEU A 32 4.98 3.53 1.61
C LEU A 32 5.58 4.57 2.56
N CYS A 33 5.77 4.21 3.82
CA CYS A 33 6.41 5.07 4.81
C CYS A 33 7.87 5.37 4.47
N GLU A 34 8.62 4.42 3.91
CA GLU A 34 9.99 4.68 3.44
C GLU A 34 10.02 5.77 2.35
N LEU A 35 9.10 5.72 1.40
CA LEU A 35 9.02 6.75 0.35
C LEU A 35 8.67 8.13 0.90
N ILE A 36 7.95 8.20 2.02
CA ILE A 36 7.49 9.45 2.63
C ILE A 36 8.50 9.99 3.64
N VAL A 37 9.07 9.13 4.47
CA VAL A 37 9.83 9.49 5.69
C VAL A 37 11.31 9.14 5.58
N GLY A 38 11.66 8.07 4.85
CA GLY A 38 12.96 7.41 4.94
C GLY A 38 14.14 8.21 4.40
N GLY A 39 13.93 9.21 3.54
CA GLY A 39 14.99 9.99 2.94
C GLY A 39 16.03 9.12 2.22
N LYS A 40 17.32 9.46 2.35
CA LYS A 40 18.42 8.70 1.71
C LYS A 40 18.82 7.44 2.48
N GLU A 41 18.55 7.40 3.78
CA GLU A 41 19.00 6.33 4.67
C GLU A 41 17.93 5.25 4.91
N GLY A 42 16.73 5.44 4.35
CA GLY A 42 15.59 4.57 4.57
C GLY A 42 15.01 4.68 5.99
N LEU A 43 14.12 3.75 6.33
CA LEU A 43 13.53 3.69 7.66
C LEU A 43 14.51 3.08 8.69
N GLN A 44 14.62 3.72 9.82
CA GLN A 44 15.37 3.20 10.97
C GLN A 44 14.63 2.03 11.65
N PRO A 45 15.34 1.10 12.31
CA PRO A 45 14.70 -0.07 12.95
C PRO A 45 13.58 0.28 13.92
N VAL A 46 13.73 1.34 14.70
CA VAL A 46 12.70 1.82 15.64
C VAL A 46 11.45 2.29 14.89
N GLN A 47 11.62 3.01 13.79
CA GLN A 47 10.52 3.46 12.94
C GLN A 47 9.76 2.27 12.33
N LYS A 48 10.48 1.26 11.83
CA LYS A 48 9.87 0.03 11.29
C LYS A 48 9.00 -0.68 12.34
N THR A 49 9.50 -0.80 13.57
CA THR A 49 8.77 -1.43 14.67
C THR A 49 7.49 -0.66 15.03
N ILE A 50 7.57 0.66 15.09
CA ILE A 50 6.41 1.51 15.39
C ILE A 50 5.35 1.40 14.29
N ILE A 51 5.77 1.47 13.02
CA ILE A 51 4.86 1.37 11.87
C ILE A 51 4.17 0.00 11.87
N ASP A 52 4.92 -1.11 12.02
CA ASP A 52 4.35 -2.46 12.06
C ASP A 52 3.35 -2.63 13.19
N ARG A 53 3.65 -2.11 14.39
CA ARG A 53 2.72 -2.11 15.53
C ARG A 53 1.43 -1.35 15.21
N CYS A 54 1.53 -0.15 14.66
CA CYS A 54 0.37 0.66 14.31
C CYS A 54 -0.45 0.04 13.17
N VAL A 55 0.19 -0.60 12.19
CA VAL A 55 -0.51 -1.34 11.13
C VAL A 55 -1.34 -2.48 11.72
N ARG A 56 -0.81 -3.25 12.65
CA ARG A 56 -1.60 -4.31 13.30
C ARG A 56 -2.80 -3.75 14.07
N LEU A 57 -2.61 -2.65 14.77
CA LEU A 57 -3.68 -2.02 15.55
C LEU A 57 -4.78 -1.44 14.65
N VAL A 58 -4.43 -0.77 13.56
CA VAL A 58 -5.39 -0.10 12.69
C VAL A 58 -6.37 -1.07 12.02
N TYR A 59 -5.97 -2.31 11.79
CA TYR A 59 -6.83 -3.33 11.19
C TYR A 59 -7.68 -4.13 12.18
N ASN A 60 -7.53 -3.92 13.50
CA ASN A 60 -8.26 -4.70 14.51
C ASN A 60 -9.78 -4.67 14.31
N GLU A 61 -10.35 -3.49 14.05
CA GLU A 61 -11.79 -3.35 13.85
C GLU A 61 -12.23 -4.11 12.59
N TYR A 62 -11.54 -3.92 11.47
CA TYR A 62 -11.83 -4.60 10.21
C TYR A 62 -11.67 -6.12 10.31
N LEU A 63 -10.66 -6.61 11.01
CA LEU A 63 -10.45 -8.07 11.18
C LEU A 63 -11.52 -8.72 12.05
N ASN A 64 -12.07 -7.98 13.02
CA ASN A 64 -13.16 -8.46 13.87
C ASN A 64 -14.53 -8.41 13.18
N ASP A 65 -14.76 -7.41 12.34
CA ASP A 65 -16.01 -7.23 11.57
C ASP A 65 -15.66 -6.70 10.16
N PRO A 66 -15.39 -7.60 9.20
CA PRO A 66 -14.85 -7.25 7.88
C PRO A 66 -15.92 -6.65 6.96
N LYS A 67 -16.33 -5.44 7.26
CA LYS A 67 -17.24 -4.62 6.47
C LYS A 67 -16.50 -3.48 5.78
N PRO A 68 -16.96 -3.01 4.61
CA PRO A 68 -16.35 -1.88 3.92
C PRO A 68 -16.21 -0.63 4.79
N GLU A 69 -17.16 -0.37 5.69
CA GLU A 69 -17.16 0.77 6.59
C GLU A 69 -16.03 0.74 7.62
N ASN A 70 -15.55 -0.47 7.97
CA ASN A 70 -14.48 -0.71 8.94
C ASN A 70 -13.09 -0.76 8.29
N MET A 71 -13.01 -0.65 6.95
CA MET A 71 -11.74 -0.59 6.26
C MET A 71 -11.01 0.71 6.63
N PRO A 72 -9.80 0.65 7.21
CA PRO A 72 -9.08 1.86 7.57
C PRO A 72 -8.64 2.67 6.34
N ILE A 73 -8.39 3.95 6.54
CA ILE A 73 -7.74 4.86 5.59
C ILE A 73 -6.42 5.37 6.19
N LEU A 74 -5.65 6.13 5.45
CA LEU A 74 -4.36 6.68 5.95
C LEU A 74 -4.52 7.53 7.20
N GLU A 75 -5.62 8.25 7.35
CA GLU A 75 -5.92 9.05 8.54
C GLU A 75 -6.00 8.20 9.81
N ASP A 76 -6.54 6.99 9.73
CA ASP A 76 -6.62 6.08 10.88
C ASP A 76 -5.22 5.66 11.34
N LEU A 77 -4.32 5.35 10.40
CA LEU A 77 -2.91 5.07 10.70
C LEU A 77 -2.20 6.30 11.28
N TYR A 78 -2.42 7.48 10.71
CA TYR A 78 -1.90 8.75 11.20
C TYR A 78 -2.32 9.02 12.65
N ASN A 79 -3.60 8.83 12.97
CA ASN A 79 -4.11 9.04 14.32
C ASN A 79 -3.48 8.07 15.32
N LEU A 80 -3.34 6.79 14.98
CA LEU A 80 -2.65 5.82 15.82
C LEU A 80 -1.17 6.18 16.07
N LEU A 81 -0.47 6.67 15.05
CA LEU A 81 0.90 7.15 15.21
C LEU A 81 0.98 8.35 16.16
N ARG A 82 -0.02 9.26 16.09
CA ARG A 82 -0.11 10.42 16.98
C ARG A 82 -0.37 10.04 18.44
N GLU A 83 -1.00 8.91 18.69
CA GLU A 83 -1.28 8.38 20.03
C GLU A 83 -0.06 7.70 20.67
N GLN A 84 0.98 7.37 19.89
CA GLN A 84 2.18 6.75 20.43
C GLN A 84 3.04 7.78 21.17
N GLU A 85 3.75 7.34 22.23
CA GLU A 85 4.58 8.23 23.08
C GLU A 85 5.96 8.52 22.47
N GLU A 86 6.43 7.65 21.56
CA GLU A 86 7.77 7.75 20.98
C GLU A 86 7.92 8.96 20.05
N LYS A 87 9.03 9.65 20.15
CA LYS A 87 9.36 10.80 19.27
C LYS A 87 9.42 10.41 17.80
N GLU A 88 9.87 9.20 17.53
CA GLU A 88 9.94 8.63 16.18
C GLU A 88 8.53 8.46 15.59
N ALA A 89 7.54 8.09 16.39
CA ALA A 89 6.14 8.00 15.97
C ALA A 89 5.59 9.39 15.62
N GLN A 90 5.89 10.41 16.42
CA GLN A 90 5.49 11.79 16.16
C GLN A 90 6.16 12.34 14.89
N TYR A 91 7.42 11.98 14.65
CA TYR A 91 8.14 12.34 13.43
C TYR A 91 7.46 11.73 12.19
N ILE A 92 7.13 10.42 12.23
CA ILE A 92 6.44 9.72 11.13
C ILE A 92 5.06 10.34 10.89
N ALA A 93 4.28 10.58 11.95
CA ALA A 93 2.97 11.20 11.85
C ALA A 93 3.04 12.59 11.20
N THR A 94 3.99 13.43 11.62
CA THR A 94 4.19 14.75 11.04
C THR A 94 4.55 14.67 9.55
N ALA A 95 5.39 13.72 9.16
CA ALA A 95 5.73 13.51 7.74
C ALA A 95 4.53 13.01 6.91
N LEU A 96 3.63 12.22 7.50
CA LEU A 96 2.40 11.75 6.87
C LEU A 96 1.32 12.85 6.74
N GLU A 97 1.35 13.88 7.56
CA GLU A 97 0.29 14.89 7.66
C GLU A 97 -0.06 15.53 6.30
N ILE A 98 0.92 15.81 5.46
CA ILE A 98 0.70 16.40 4.14
C ILE A 98 -0.13 15.46 3.22
N TYR A 99 -0.06 14.14 3.44
CA TYR A 99 -0.78 13.13 2.68
C TYR A 99 -2.15 12.78 3.29
N VAL A 100 -2.43 13.24 4.50
CA VAL A 100 -3.67 12.98 5.24
C VAL A 100 -4.56 14.22 5.24
N THR A 101 -4.13 15.30 5.88
CA THR A 101 -4.88 16.55 6.02
C THR A 101 -4.36 17.66 5.11
N GLY A 102 -3.20 17.48 4.52
CA GLY A 102 -2.52 18.46 3.68
C GLY A 102 -2.92 18.40 2.21
N SER A 103 -2.13 19.06 1.38
CA SER A 103 -2.40 19.27 -0.06
C SER A 103 -2.21 18.02 -0.93
N LEU A 104 -1.61 16.96 -0.40
CA LEU A 104 -1.32 15.71 -1.14
C LEU A 104 -2.21 14.54 -0.68
N ASN A 105 -3.40 14.80 -0.20
CA ASN A 105 -4.30 13.83 0.44
C ASN A 105 -5.08 12.93 -0.53
N VAL A 106 -4.66 12.80 -1.77
CA VAL A 106 -5.35 12.01 -2.80
C VAL A 106 -5.53 10.52 -2.44
N PHE A 107 -4.67 9.99 -1.57
CA PHE A 107 -4.73 8.61 -1.09
C PHE A 107 -5.41 8.44 0.29
N ASN A 108 -5.94 9.52 0.86
CA ASN A 108 -6.64 9.49 2.15
C ASN A 108 -8.16 9.41 1.97
N HIS A 109 -8.63 8.44 1.20
CA HIS A 109 -10.05 8.23 0.91
C HIS A 109 -10.34 6.74 0.79
N GLN A 110 -11.58 6.34 1.05
CA GLN A 110 -12.05 5.01 0.69
C GLN A 110 -12.03 4.85 -0.83
N SER A 111 -11.72 3.63 -1.30
CA SER A 111 -11.78 3.30 -2.72
C SER A 111 -13.20 3.46 -3.25
N ASN A 112 -13.33 4.13 -4.38
CA ASN A 112 -14.61 4.38 -5.06
C ASN A 112 -14.58 4.01 -6.54
N VAL A 113 -13.55 3.30 -6.99
CA VAL A 113 -13.40 2.87 -8.38
C VAL A 113 -13.78 1.40 -8.54
N ASP A 114 -14.50 1.11 -9.61
CA ASP A 114 -14.74 -0.27 -10.03
C ASP A 114 -13.57 -0.73 -10.92
N ILE A 115 -12.80 -1.68 -10.40
CA ILE A 115 -11.67 -2.31 -11.09
C ILE A 115 -11.98 -3.73 -11.56
N ASP A 116 -13.25 -4.14 -11.60
CA ASP A 116 -13.70 -5.47 -11.99
C ASP A 116 -13.65 -5.74 -13.50
N ASN A 117 -13.08 -4.82 -14.26
CA ASN A 117 -12.93 -4.95 -15.70
C ASN A 117 -11.81 -5.91 -16.09
N ARG A 118 -11.97 -6.54 -17.28
CA ARG A 118 -10.96 -7.44 -17.86
C ARG A 118 -9.62 -6.72 -18.13
N ILE A 119 -9.67 -5.45 -18.50
CA ILE A 119 -8.52 -4.58 -18.76
C ILE A 119 -8.70 -3.34 -17.89
N VAL A 120 -7.71 -3.06 -17.06
CA VAL A 120 -7.67 -1.87 -16.22
C VAL A 120 -6.36 -1.13 -16.51
N CYS A 121 -6.44 0.17 -16.73
CA CYS A 121 -5.28 1.05 -16.89
C CYS A 121 -5.29 2.08 -15.76
N TYR A 122 -4.19 2.15 -15.00
CA TYR A 122 -3.97 3.16 -13.98
C TYR A 122 -3.14 4.29 -14.58
N ASP A 123 -3.77 5.41 -14.94
CA ASP A 123 -3.06 6.61 -15.36
C ASP A 123 -2.63 7.41 -14.13
N ILE A 124 -1.33 7.40 -13.86
CA ILE A 124 -0.71 8.13 -12.73
C ILE A 124 0.00 9.42 -13.18
N LYS A 125 -0.13 9.82 -14.43
CA LYS A 125 0.55 10.98 -15.00
C LYS A 125 0.22 12.27 -14.25
N GLU A 126 -1.05 12.43 -13.88
CA GLU A 126 -1.54 13.64 -13.20
C GLU A 126 -1.15 13.73 -11.71
N LEU A 127 -0.57 12.67 -11.13
CA LEU A 127 -0.12 12.67 -9.72
C LEU A 127 1.07 13.61 -9.47
N GLY A 128 1.79 14.01 -10.52
CA GLY A 128 3.00 14.81 -10.38
C GLY A 128 4.18 14.06 -9.76
N LYS A 129 5.34 14.72 -9.68
CA LYS A 129 6.59 14.06 -9.28
C LYS A 129 6.58 13.53 -7.84
N GLN A 130 5.93 14.24 -6.92
CA GLN A 130 5.91 13.89 -5.49
C GLN A 130 5.10 12.62 -5.21
N LEU A 131 4.00 12.42 -5.92
CA LEU A 131 3.09 11.30 -5.72
C LEU A 131 3.33 10.14 -6.70
N LYS A 132 4.18 10.30 -7.72
CA LYS A 132 4.37 9.28 -8.76
C LYS A 132 4.83 7.95 -8.19
N LYS A 133 5.89 7.92 -7.39
CA LYS A 133 6.40 6.68 -6.77
C LYS A 133 5.37 6.06 -5.82
N ILE A 134 4.69 6.88 -5.03
CA ILE A 134 3.61 6.44 -4.13
C ILE A 134 2.48 5.82 -4.96
N GLY A 135 2.05 6.48 -6.04
CA GLY A 135 1.04 5.96 -6.95
C GLY A 135 1.43 4.62 -7.57
N MET A 136 2.67 4.47 -8.03
CA MET A 136 3.17 3.20 -8.56
C MET A 136 3.13 2.09 -7.50
N LEU A 137 3.54 2.39 -6.28
CA LEU A 137 3.51 1.43 -5.16
C LEU A 137 2.08 1.02 -4.81
N VAL A 138 1.15 1.98 -4.75
CA VAL A 138 -0.27 1.72 -4.49
C VAL A 138 -0.90 0.88 -5.60
N VAL A 139 -0.62 1.18 -6.86
CA VAL A 139 -1.08 0.37 -8.01
C VAL A 139 -0.55 -1.07 -7.90
N GLN A 140 0.71 -1.26 -7.56
CA GLN A 140 1.30 -2.59 -7.41
C GLN A 140 0.60 -3.40 -6.30
N ASP A 141 0.25 -2.79 -5.18
CA ASP A 141 -0.53 -3.43 -4.12
C ASP A 141 -1.95 -3.79 -4.58
N GLN A 142 -2.61 -2.90 -5.32
CA GLN A 142 -3.93 -3.19 -5.93
C GLN A 142 -3.88 -4.34 -6.94
N VAL A 143 -2.83 -4.40 -7.75
CA VAL A 143 -2.61 -5.53 -8.68
C VAL A 143 -2.41 -6.82 -7.91
N TRP A 144 -1.68 -6.81 -6.79
CA TRP A 144 -1.54 -7.97 -5.91
C TRP A 144 -2.91 -8.45 -5.40
N ASN A 145 -3.75 -7.55 -4.89
CA ASN A 145 -5.10 -7.89 -4.48
C ASN A 145 -5.90 -8.55 -5.63
N ARG A 146 -5.75 -8.03 -6.84
CA ARG A 146 -6.41 -8.61 -8.03
C ARG A 146 -5.85 -10.00 -8.38
N VAL A 147 -4.55 -10.20 -8.28
CA VAL A 147 -3.92 -11.52 -8.50
C VAL A 147 -4.51 -12.55 -7.54
N THR A 148 -4.70 -12.21 -6.27
CA THR A 148 -5.28 -13.11 -5.26
C THR A 148 -6.72 -13.48 -5.58
N ILE A 149 -7.54 -12.50 -5.94
CA ILE A 149 -8.95 -12.71 -6.34
C ILE A 149 -9.03 -13.57 -7.61
N ASN A 150 -8.25 -13.26 -8.62
CA ASN A 150 -8.26 -13.97 -9.89
C ASN A 150 -7.78 -15.42 -9.73
N ARG A 151 -6.79 -15.68 -8.85
CA ARG A 151 -6.34 -17.03 -8.55
C ARG A 151 -7.47 -17.87 -7.96
N ALA A 152 -8.23 -17.36 -7.01
CA ALA A 152 -9.38 -18.04 -6.45
C ALA A 152 -10.43 -18.39 -7.52
N ALA A 153 -10.55 -17.58 -8.56
CA ALA A 153 -11.41 -17.80 -9.73
C ALA A 153 -10.73 -18.60 -10.88
N HIS A 154 -9.52 -19.17 -10.65
CA HIS A 154 -8.71 -19.88 -11.65
C HIS A 154 -8.37 -19.04 -12.90
N LYS A 155 -8.16 -17.74 -12.72
CA LYS A 155 -7.79 -16.79 -13.77
C LYS A 155 -6.36 -16.31 -13.58
N SER A 156 -5.63 -16.12 -14.68
CA SER A 156 -4.32 -15.46 -14.66
C SER A 156 -4.48 -13.93 -14.73
N THR A 157 -3.51 -13.22 -14.17
CA THR A 157 -3.44 -11.75 -14.22
C THR A 157 -2.16 -11.33 -14.93
N ARG A 158 -2.26 -10.48 -15.93
CA ARG A 158 -1.11 -9.84 -16.58
C ARG A 158 -0.95 -8.43 -16.02
N TYR A 159 0.26 -8.09 -15.63
CA TYR A 159 0.62 -6.79 -15.08
C TYR A 159 1.75 -6.19 -15.88
N TYR A 160 1.52 -5.02 -16.46
CA TYR A 160 2.50 -4.23 -17.19
C TYR A 160 2.77 -2.94 -16.43
N ILE A 161 4.01 -2.64 -16.15
CA ILE A 161 4.43 -1.42 -15.46
C ILE A 161 5.55 -0.75 -16.23
N ASP A 162 5.37 0.53 -16.54
CA ASP A 162 6.42 1.39 -17.09
C ASP A 162 7.22 2.03 -15.94
N GLU A 163 8.47 2.34 -16.21
CA GLU A 163 9.39 3.00 -15.26
C GLU A 163 9.56 2.25 -13.90
N MET A 164 9.43 0.92 -13.89
CA MET A 164 9.59 0.09 -12.69
C MET A 164 10.88 0.42 -11.91
N HIS A 165 11.93 0.86 -12.59
CA HIS A 165 13.20 1.23 -11.95
C HIS A 165 13.05 2.29 -10.83
N LEU A 166 11.97 3.07 -10.85
CA LEU A 166 11.68 4.04 -9.79
C LEU A 166 11.33 3.39 -8.44
N LEU A 167 10.83 2.15 -8.45
CA LEU A 167 10.52 1.38 -7.25
C LEU A 167 11.73 0.59 -6.71
N LEU A 168 12.85 0.59 -7.42
CA LEU A 168 14.04 -0.17 -7.06
C LEU A 168 15.16 0.68 -6.43
N LYS A 169 14.88 1.96 -6.17
CA LYS A 169 15.89 2.90 -5.66
C LYS A 169 16.05 2.87 -4.14
N GLU A 170 14.96 2.68 -3.43
CA GLU A 170 14.92 2.61 -1.97
C GLU A 170 14.90 1.15 -1.51
N GLU A 171 15.65 0.82 -0.44
CA GLU A 171 15.88 -0.56 -0.01
C GLU A 171 14.60 -1.32 0.32
N GLN A 172 13.75 -0.77 1.17
CA GLN A 172 12.50 -1.41 1.61
C GLN A 172 11.53 -1.57 0.44
N THR A 173 11.40 -0.55 -0.40
CA THR A 173 10.52 -0.54 -1.56
C THR A 173 11.00 -1.53 -2.61
N ALA A 174 12.32 -1.62 -2.83
CA ALA A 174 12.90 -2.61 -3.73
C ALA A 174 12.68 -4.04 -3.22
N ALA A 175 12.92 -4.29 -1.93
CA ALA A 175 12.70 -5.60 -1.31
C ALA A 175 11.22 -6.04 -1.44
N TYR A 176 10.29 -5.15 -1.12
CA TYR A 176 8.85 -5.38 -1.29
C TYR A 176 8.50 -5.69 -2.76
N THR A 177 9.00 -4.89 -3.71
CA THR A 177 8.72 -5.06 -5.14
C THR A 177 9.20 -6.41 -5.65
N VAL A 178 10.43 -6.82 -5.29
CA VAL A 178 10.98 -8.12 -5.67
C VAL A 178 10.16 -9.27 -5.07
N GLU A 179 9.76 -9.16 -3.81
CA GLU A 179 8.96 -10.19 -3.13
C GLU A 179 7.58 -10.33 -3.78
N ILE A 180 6.87 -9.22 -4.05
CA ILE A 180 5.57 -9.24 -4.72
C ILE A 180 5.68 -9.84 -6.14
N TRP A 181 6.74 -9.54 -6.88
CA TRP A 181 6.93 -10.09 -8.23
C TRP A 181 7.17 -11.60 -8.21
N LYS A 182 7.91 -12.12 -7.22
CA LYS A 182 8.02 -13.57 -7.00
C LYS A 182 6.67 -14.21 -6.72
N ARG A 183 5.85 -13.57 -5.87
CA ARG A 183 4.51 -14.02 -5.53
C ARG A 183 3.56 -13.97 -6.71
N PHE A 184 3.58 -12.92 -7.52
CA PHE A 184 2.78 -12.86 -8.76
C PHE A 184 2.97 -14.12 -9.59
N ARG A 185 4.22 -14.51 -9.82
CA ARG A 185 4.54 -15.72 -10.62
C ARG A 185 4.00 -17.01 -9.99
N LYS A 186 4.15 -17.17 -8.67
CA LYS A 186 3.62 -18.32 -7.92
C LYS A 186 2.08 -18.34 -7.96
N TRP A 187 1.44 -17.18 -8.03
CA TRP A 187 -0.02 -17.02 -7.93
C TRP A 187 -0.73 -16.79 -9.27
N GLY A 188 -0.07 -17.09 -10.38
CA GLY A 188 -0.67 -16.96 -11.72
C GLY A 188 -0.66 -15.53 -12.26
N GLY A 189 0.11 -14.64 -11.67
CA GLY A 189 0.41 -13.33 -12.19
C GLY A 189 1.59 -13.36 -13.17
N ILE A 190 1.55 -12.55 -14.19
CA ILE A 190 2.59 -12.41 -15.22
C ILE A 190 3.03 -10.95 -15.24
N PRO A 191 4.00 -10.55 -14.39
CA PRO A 191 4.50 -9.19 -14.37
C PRO A 191 5.49 -8.95 -15.50
N THR A 192 5.46 -7.75 -16.06
CA THR A 192 6.34 -7.25 -17.12
C THR A 192 6.65 -5.77 -16.84
N GLY A 193 7.93 -5.41 -16.77
CA GLY A 193 8.42 -4.05 -16.54
C GLY A 193 9.70 -3.75 -17.31
#